data_108d850e36b189a8d8a9d694f21502db
#
_entry.id   108d850e36b189a8d8a9d694f21502db
#
_cell.length_a   1.000
_cell.length_b   1.000
_cell.length_c   1.000
_cell.angle_alpha   90.00
_cell.angle_beta   90.00
_cell.angle_gamma   90.00
#
_symmetry.space_group_name_H-M   'P 1'
#
loop_
_entity.id
_entity.type
_entity.pdbx_description
1 polymer ?
#
loop_
_entity_poly.entity_id
_entity_poly.type
_entity_poly.pdbx_seq_one_letter_code
_entity_poly.pdbx_strand_id
1 'polypeptide(L)'
;MLTFPNAKINIGLNITAKRNDGYHDLETVFYPIGIQDVLEIKPLENSDKDWDFQIAGQQVTERPEDNLVIKVFKDLQKEFDLPAVDIYLQKKIPTGAGLGGGSSDAAFMMKTLNEMFELDFSTADMERRIAAYGADCAFFIKNTCSYAKGIGDRLQPIDLSLKGYNITLVKPSVAIPTREAYSGITPQLPSRRILDLIRQPVETWKGQITNDFEKRLFILHPQLAAIKQTLYDMGALYASMSGSGSVLYGIFKEKPECAERVFEDCQVFQHQLG
;
A
#
# COMPACT_ATOMS: atom_id res chain seq x y z
N MET A 1 -16.91 13.12 -9.78
CA MET A 1 -15.55 12.85 -10.30
C MET A 1 -15.22 11.38 -10.12
N LEU A 2 -14.44 10.81 -11.06
CA LEU A 2 -14.04 9.40 -11.06
C LEU A 2 -12.52 9.32 -10.97
N THR A 3 -11.99 8.56 -10.01
CA THR A 3 -10.55 8.38 -9.80
C THR A 3 -10.20 6.91 -9.55
N PHE A 4 -8.91 6.56 -9.66
CA PHE A 4 -8.44 5.19 -9.60
C PHE A 4 -7.31 5.06 -8.55
N PRO A 5 -7.65 4.94 -7.26
CA PRO A 5 -6.68 4.73 -6.20
C PRO A 5 -5.85 3.47 -6.46
N ASN A 6 -4.53 3.62 -6.63
CA ASN A 6 -3.64 2.50 -6.91
C ASN A 6 -2.98 1.95 -5.64
N ALA A 7 -2.50 0.71 -5.72
CA ALA A 7 -1.73 0.06 -4.66
C ALA A 7 -0.25 0.50 -4.66
N LYS A 8 0.47 0.13 -3.62
CA LYS A 8 1.95 0.19 -3.52
C LYS A 8 2.49 -1.14 -3.07
N ILE A 9 3.78 -1.37 -3.31
CA ILE A 9 4.58 -2.39 -2.64
C ILE A 9 5.68 -1.76 -1.79
N ASN A 10 6.19 -2.52 -0.82
CA ASN A 10 7.44 -2.20 -0.13
C ASN A 10 8.58 -3.00 -0.77
N ILE A 11 9.59 -2.32 -1.31
CA ILE A 11 10.82 -2.96 -1.76
C ILE A 11 11.83 -2.90 -0.61
N GLY A 12 11.98 -4.03 0.07
CA GLY A 12 12.67 -4.12 1.35
C GLY A 12 11.94 -3.40 2.49
N LEU A 13 12.19 -3.83 3.71
CA LEU A 13 11.70 -3.18 4.92
C LEU A 13 12.63 -3.55 6.08
N ASN A 14 13.30 -2.56 6.66
CA ASN A 14 14.14 -2.74 7.82
C ASN A 14 13.52 -2.05 9.02
N ILE A 15 13.41 -2.73 10.15
CA ILE A 15 12.98 -2.15 11.42
C ILE A 15 14.22 -1.71 12.18
N THR A 16 14.44 -0.40 12.28
CA THR A 16 15.72 0.16 12.72
C THR A 16 15.77 0.54 14.21
N ALA A 17 14.63 0.89 14.79
CA ALA A 17 14.54 1.21 16.21
C ALA A 17 13.13 0.98 16.78
N LYS A 18 13.04 0.76 18.09
CA LYS A 18 11.78 0.84 18.84
C LYS A 18 11.69 2.21 19.50
N ARG A 19 10.56 2.89 19.34
CA ARG A 19 10.30 4.23 19.86
C ARG A 19 9.64 4.17 21.25
N ASN A 20 9.75 5.26 22.00
CA ASN A 20 9.10 5.39 23.32
C ASN A 20 7.57 5.49 23.23
N ASP A 21 7.02 5.88 22.08
CA ASP A 21 5.58 5.97 21.83
C ASP A 21 4.95 4.61 21.44
N GLY A 22 5.74 3.53 21.46
CA GLY A 22 5.32 2.16 21.13
C GLY A 22 5.39 1.82 19.65
N TYR A 23 5.65 2.78 18.77
CA TYR A 23 5.91 2.56 17.35
C TYR A 23 7.36 2.08 17.10
N HIS A 24 7.65 1.77 15.83
CA HIS A 24 8.99 1.41 15.39
C HIS A 24 9.42 2.33 14.26
N ASP A 25 10.68 2.75 14.30
CA ASP A 25 11.30 3.38 13.14
C ASP A 25 11.65 2.30 12.11
N LEU A 26 11.38 2.60 10.86
CA LEU A 26 11.63 1.72 9.73
C LEU A 26 12.32 2.46 8.58
N GLU A 27 12.88 1.67 7.66
CA GLU A 27 13.33 2.08 6.33
C GLU A 27 12.73 1.17 5.29
N THR A 28 12.15 1.75 4.24
CA THR A 28 11.59 0.99 3.10
C THR A 28 11.58 1.84 1.85
N VAL A 29 11.38 1.22 0.70
CA VAL A 29 11.04 1.94 -0.53
C VAL A 29 9.60 1.61 -0.91
N PHE A 30 8.76 2.63 -0.99
CA PHE A 30 7.43 2.53 -1.55
C PHE A 30 7.47 2.67 -3.06
N TYR A 31 6.89 1.71 -3.76
CA TYR A 31 6.77 1.72 -5.21
C TYR A 31 5.29 1.59 -5.61
N PRO A 32 4.72 2.56 -6.37
CA PRO A 32 3.33 2.49 -6.81
C PRO A 32 3.16 1.39 -7.86
N ILE A 33 2.04 0.67 -7.83
CA ILE A 33 1.74 -0.42 -8.76
C ILE A 33 0.33 -0.30 -9.32
N GLY A 34 0.07 -0.92 -10.47
CA GLY A 34 -1.11 -0.74 -11.29
C GLY A 34 -2.39 -1.49 -10.85
N ILE A 35 -2.43 -2.11 -9.65
CA ILE A 35 -3.71 -2.60 -9.10
C ILE A 35 -4.46 -1.41 -8.53
N GLN A 36 -5.72 -1.21 -8.93
CA GLN A 36 -6.48 -0.01 -8.60
C GLN A 36 -7.87 -0.36 -8.09
N ASP A 37 -8.31 0.39 -7.09
CA ASP A 37 -9.70 0.55 -6.72
C ASP A 37 -10.37 1.57 -7.65
N VAL A 38 -11.67 1.76 -7.53
CA VAL A 38 -12.41 2.81 -8.23
C VAL A 38 -13.15 3.64 -7.20
N LEU A 39 -12.91 4.94 -7.20
CA LEU A 39 -13.59 5.90 -6.34
C LEU A 39 -14.33 6.92 -7.19
N GLU A 40 -15.65 6.97 -7.07
CA GLU A 40 -16.50 7.97 -7.69
C GLU A 40 -17.13 8.85 -6.60
N ILE A 41 -17.12 10.17 -6.82
CA ILE A 41 -17.75 11.15 -5.94
C ILE A 41 -18.61 12.07 -6.79
N LYS A 42 -19.87 12.24 -6.39
CA LYS A 42 -20.84 13.15 -7.02
C LYS A 42 -21.50 14.03 -5.99
N PRO A 43 -21.89 15.28 -6.31
CA PRO A 43 -22.79 16.04 -5.46
C PRO A 43 -24.08 15.25 -5.24
N LEU A 44 -24.59 15.27 -4.01
CA LEU A 44 -25.87 14.66 -3.64
C LEU A 44 -26.90 15.76 -3.57
N GLU A 45 -27.79 15.83 -4.58
CA GLU A 45 -28.81 16.85 -4.67
C GLU A 45 -30.09 16.42 -3.92
N ASN A 46 -30.80 17.40 -3.34
CA ASN A 46 -32.10 17.21 -2.69
C ASN A 46 -32.16 16.09 -1.64
N SER A 47 -31.16 15.99 -0.78
CA SER A 47 -31.04 14.98 0.27
C SER A 47 -30.96 15.62 1.64
N ASP A 48 -31.62 15.01 2.62
CA ASP A 48 -31.45 15.36 4.05
C ASP A 48 -30.19 14.71 4.68
N LYS A 49 -29.46 13.93 3.88
CA LYS A 49 -28.19 13.29 4.31
C LYS A 49 -27.01 14.16 3.91
N ASP A 50 -25.98 14.16 4.73
CA ASP A 50 -24.69 14.79 4.42
C ASP A 50 -23.87 13.98 3.42
N TRP A 51 -24.08 12.67 3.38
CA TRP A 51 -23.41 11.74 2.45
C TRP A 51 -24.22 10.46 2.26
N ASP A 52 -24.04 9.82 1.10
CA ASP A 52 -24.37 8.42 0.87
C ASP A 52 -23.11 7.65 0.48
N PHE A 53 -22.99 6.38 0.90
CA PHE A 53 -21.81 5.58 0.64
C PHE A 53 -22.16 4.16 0.23
N GLN A 54 -21.69 3.80 -0.93
CA GLN A 54 -21.83 2.46 -1.49
C GLN A 54 -20.46 1.84 -1.70
N ILE A 55 -20.27 0.62 -1.22
CA ILE A 55 -19.05 -0.14 -1.40
C ILE A 55 -19.34 -1.45 -2.13
N ALA A 56 -18.50 -1.77 -3.12
CA ALA A 56 -18.54 -3.03 -3.85
C ALA A 56 -17.19 -3.74 -3.80
N GLY A 57 -17.17 -5.03 -4.10
CA GLY A 57 -15.95 -5.85 -4.01
C GLY A 57 -15.66 -6.30 -2.60
N GLN A 58 -14.41 -6.16 -2.14
CA GLN A 58 -14.02 -6.58 -0.80
C GLN A 58 -14.55 -5.60 0.26
N GLN A 59 -15.25 -6.13 1.26
CA GLN A 59 -15.70 -5.32 2.39
C GLN A 59 -14.51 -4.95 3.29
N VAL A 60 -14.38 -3.65 3.61
CA VAL A 60 -13.24 -3.12 4.36
C VAL A 60 -13.59 -2.92 5.83
N THR A 61 -14.80 -2.44 6.11
CA THR A 61 -15.30 -2.18 7.46
C THR A 61 -16.75 -2.62 7.56
N GLU A 62 -17.20 -2.95 8.77
CA GLU A 62 -18.62 -3.27 9.01
C GLU A 62 -19.49 -2.01 9.00
N ARG A 63 -18.93 -0.86 9.43
CA ARG A 63 -19.63 0.42 9.48
C ARG A 63 -19.00 1.40 8.49
N PRO A 64 -19.80 2.07 7.64
CA PRO A 64 -19.32 3.07 6.70
C PRO A 64 -18.48 4.17 7.36
N GLU A 65 -18.85 4.61 8.57
CA GLU A 65 -18.17 5.68 9.30
C GLU A 65 -16.74 5.33 9.70
N ASP A 66 -16.39 4.06 9.75
CA ASP A 66 -15.04 3.59 10.06
C ASP A 66 -14.13 3.62 8.82
N ASN A 67 -14.69 3.75 7.61
CA ASN A 67 -13.95 3.85 6.38
C ASN A 67 -13.17 5.17 6.30
N LEU A 68 -11.89 5.10 5.90
CA LEU A 68 -11.03 6.28 5.82
C LEU A 68 -11.54 7.32 4.80
N VAL A 69 -12.17 6.88 3.72
CA VAL A 69 -12.80 7.76 2.73
C VAL A 69 -13.86 8.65 3.40
N ILE A 70 -14.73 8.04 4.23
CA ILE A 70 -15.78 8.78 4.94
C ILE A 70 -15.20 9.69 6.02
N LYS A 71 -14.16 9.23 6.74
CA LYS A 71 -13.47 10.07 7.74
C LYS A 71 -12.89 11.34 7.10
N VAL A 72 -12.17 11.19 5.99
CA VAL A 72 -11.60 12.32 5.25
C VAL A 72 -12.70 13.27 4.79
N PHE A 73 -13.80 12.76 4.21
CA PHE A 73 -14.91 13.59 3.79
C PHE A 73 -15.52 14.38 4.96
N LYS A 74 -15.87 13.70 6.06
CA LYS A 74 -16.52 14.34 7.22
C LYS A 74 -15.66 15.42 7.84
N ASP A 75 -14.36 15.23 7.94
CA ASP A 75 -13.46 16.23 8.51
C ASP A 75 -13.36 17.46 7.60
N LEU A 76 -13.25 17.28 6.28
CA LEU A 76 -13.23 18.38 5.32
C LEU A 76 -14.60 19.06 5.20
N GLN A 77 -15.70 18.30 5.22
CA GLN A 77 -17.05 18.85 5.21
C GLN A 77 -17.26 19.78 6.39
N LYS A 78 -16.86 19.34 7.59
CA LYS A 78 -17.01 20.17 8.81
C LYS A 78 -16.15 21.42 8.78
N GLU A 79 -14.93 21.36 8.19
CA GLU A 79 -14.01 22.50 8.15
C GLU A 79 -14.39 23.53 7.08
N PHE A 80 -14.91 23.08 5.93
CA PHE A 80 -15.14 23.90 4.75
C PHE A 80 -16.62 24.02 4.34
N ASP A 81 -17.54 23.50 5.16
CA ASP A 81 -18.98 23.49 4.89
C ASP A 81 -19.33 22.90 3.49
N LEU A 82 -18.70 21.75 3.17
CA LEU A 82 -18.87 21.13 1.87
C LEU A 82 -20.29 20.60 1.68
N PRO A 83 -20.83 20.66 0.45
CA PRO A 83 -22.14 20.10 0.16
C PRO A 83 -22.14 18.57 0.33
N ALA A 84 -23.34 18.01 0.43
CA ALA A 84 -23.55 16.57 0.49
C ALA A 84 -23.01 15.85 -0.76
N VAL A 85 -22.49 14.64 -0.57
CA VAL A 85 -21.93 13.84 -1.65
C VAL A 85 -22.42 12.39 -1.64
N ASP A 86 -22.58 11.83 -2.85
CA ASP A 86 -22.72 10.39 -3.11
C ASP A 86 -21.35 9.83 -3.44
N ILE A 87 -20.92 8.78 -2.71
CA ILE A 87 -19.60 8.17 -2.78
C ILE A 87 -19.77 6.71 -3.14
N TYR A 88 -19.17 6.29 -4.25
CA TYR A 88 -19.07 4.89 -4.64
C TYR A 88 -17.62 4.42 -4.61
N LEU A 89 -17.34 3.34 -3.88
CA LEU A 89 -16.02 2.73 -3.77
C LEU A 89 -16.05 1.27 -4.18
N GLN A 90 -15.38 0.93 -5.29
CA GLN A 90 -15.18 -0.46 -5.69
C GLN A 90 -13.80 -0.95 -5.27
N LYS A 91 -13.74 -1.91 -4.35
CA LYS A 91 -12.50 -2.49 -3.81
C LYS A 91 -12.02 -3.68 -4.64
N LYS A 92 -10.84 -3.54 -5.23
CA LYS A 92 -10.06 -4.60 -5.90
C LYS A 92 -8.74 -4.88 -5.20
N ILE A 93 -8.14 -3.86 -4.58
CA ILE A 93 -6.89 -4.00 -3.82
C ILE A 93 -7.18 -4.83 -2.57
N PRO A 94 -6.49 -5.96 -2.35
CA PRO A 94 -6.67 -6.78 -1.17
C PRO A 94 -6.47 -6.01 0.13
N THR A 95 -7.44 -6.13 1.04
CA THR A 95 -7.44 -5.43 2.32
C THR A 95 -6.49 -6.12 3.31
N GLY A 96 -5.81 -5.33 4.16
CA GLY A 96 -4.90 -5.86 5.20
C GLY A 96 -3.75 -6.69 4.62
N ALA A 97 -3.28 -6.36 3.43
CA ALA A 97 -2.36 -7.16 2.63
C ALA A 97 -0.97 -6.52 2.43
N GLY A 98 -0.69 -5.40 3.09
CA GLY A 98 0.56 -4.66 2.92
C GLY A 98 0.63 -3.80 1.65
N LEU A 99 -0.48 -3.62 0.94
CA LEU A 99 -0.57 -2.91 -0.35
C LEU A 99 -1.04 -1.45 -0.24
N GLY A 100 -1.43 -0.98 0.94
CA GLY A 100 -1.81 0.40 1.19
C GLY A 100 -3.16 0.83 0.59
N GLY A 101 -4.06 -0.11 0.23
CA GLY A 101 -5.31 0.21 -0.47
C GLY A 101 -6.18 1.24 0.25
N GLY A 102 -6.48 1.05 1.55
CA GLY A 102 -7.29 2.02 2.30
C GLY A 102 -6.63 3.39 2.46
N SER A 103 -5.29 3.42 2.58
CA SER A 103 -4.52 4.68 2.60
C SER A 103 -4.55 5.39 1.25
N SER A 104 -4.54 4.63 0.15
CA SER A 104 -4.71 5.15 -1.20
C SER A 104 -6.09 5.76 -1.39
N ASP A 105 -7.14 5.01 -1.01
CA ASP A 105 -8.52 5.51 -1.11
C ASP A 105 -8.68 6.85 -0.38
N ALA A 106 -8.16 6.95 0.85
CA ALA A 106 -8.20 8.17 1.65
C ALA A 106 -7.45 9.34 0.99
N ALA A 107 -6.26 9.09 0.45
CA ALA A 107 -5.47 10.12 -0.22
C ALA A 107 -6.14 10.59 -1.52
N PHE A 108 -6.70 9.67 -2.30
CA PHE A 108 -7.46 10.02 -3.50
C PHE A 108 -8.76 10.74 -3.16
N MET A 109 -9.45 10.38 -2.07
CA MET A 109 -10.60 11.15 -1.57
C MET A 109 -10.22 12.60 -1.29
N MET A 110 -9.13 12.86 -0.56
CA MET A 110 -8.64 14.21 -0.29
C MET A 110 -8.31 14.97 -1.57
N LYS A 111 -7.59 14.36 -2.51
CA LYS A 111 -7.24 14.97 -3.81
C LYS A 111 -8.49 15.32 -4.61
N THR A 112 -9.46 14.41 -4.65
CA THR A 112 -10.70 14.59 -5.39
C THR A 112 -11.56 15.71 -4.79
N LEU A 113 -11.68 15.77 -3.47
CA LEU A 113 -12.41 16.87 -2.80
C LEU A 113 -11.71 18.21 -2.98
N ASN A 114 -10.37 18.23 -2.89
CA ASN A 114 -9.58 19.43 -3.15
C ASN A 114 -9.83 19.99 -4.56
N GLU A 115 -9.85 19.13 -5.58
CA GLU A 115 -10.13 19.54 -6.96
C GLU A 115 -11.59 19.89 -7.17
N MET A 116 -12.53 19.07 -6.66
CA MET A 116 -13.96 19.21 -6.89
C MET A 116 -14.55 20.47 -6.26
N PHE A 117 -14.03 20.87 -5.09
CA PHE A 117 -14.53 22.00 -4.30
C PHE A 117 -13.52 23.17 -4.22
N GLU A 118 -12.46 23.14 -5.03
CA GLU A 118 -11.47 24.22 -5.14
C GLU A 118 -10.94 24.68 -3.77
N LEU A 119 -10.50 23.68 -2.93
CA LEU A 119 -10.05 23.96 -1.56
C LEU A 119 -8.65 24.59 -1.48
N ASP A 120 -7.96 24.73 -2.61
CA ASP A 120 -6.65 25.36 -2.75
C ASP A 120 -5.53 24.75 -1.88
N PHE A 121 -5.65 23.46 -1.50
CA PHE A 121 -4.57 22.77 -0.80
C PHE A 121 -3.39 22.53 -1.71
N SER A 122 -2.22 22.98 -1.29
CA SER A 122 -0.97 22.54 -1.89
C SER A 122 -0.71 21.05 -1.64
N THR A 123 0.17 20.44 -2.44
CA THR A 123 0.63 19.06 -2.21
C THR A 123 1.13 18.86 -0.77
N ALA A 124 1.90 19.82 -0.23
CA ALA A 124 2.42 19.74 1.14
C ALA A 124 1.31 19.83 2.20
N ASP A 125 0.24 20.62 1.93
CA ASP A 125 -0.91 20.69 2.82
C ASP A 125 -1.68 19.38 2.85
N MET A 126 -1.91 18.78 1.67
CA MET A 126 -2.55 17.46 1.57
C MET A 126 -1.73 16.37 2.27
N GLU A 127 -0.40 16.32 2.06
CA GLU A 127 0.48 15.36 2.74
C GLU A 127 0.40 15.48 4.26
N ARG A 128 0.44 16.70 4.79
CA ARG A 128 0.34 16.96 6.22
C ARG A 128 -1.03 16.55 6.79
N ARG A 129 -2.13 16.89 6.11
CA ARG A 129 -3.49 16.58 6.56
C ARG A 129 -3.77 15.08 6.54
N ILE A 130 -3.40 14.41 5.44
CA ILE A 130 -3.72 13.00 5.24
C ILE A 130 -2.90 12.07 6.15
N ALA A 131 -1.74 12.50 6.64
CA ALA A 131 -0.90 11.74 7.55
C ALA A 131 -1.61 11.37 8.87
N ALA A 132 -2.64 12.13 9.29
CA ALA A 132 -3.44 11.84 10.48
C ALA A 132 -4.28 10.56 10.33
N TYR A 133 -4.56 10.09 9.11
CA TYR A 133 -5.39 8.93 8.84
C TYR A 133 -4.59 7.62 8.71
N GLY A 134 -3.27 7.72 8.52
CA GLY A 134 -2.38 6.56 8.45
C GLY A 134 -1.00 6.89 7.89
N ALA A 135 0.00 6.12 8.31
CA ALA A 135 1.40 6.37 7.95
C ALA A 135 1.67 6.31 6.42
N ASP A 136 0.96 5.42 5.71
CA ASP A 136 1.13 5.26 4.26
C ASP A 136 0.34 6.29 3.43
N CYS A 137 -0.61 7.05 4.05
CA CYS A 137 -1.52 7.91 3.29
C CYS A 137 -0.79 9.03 2.53
N ALA A 138 0.20 9.66 3.16
CA ALA A 138 0.96 10.76 2.55
C ALA A 138 1.69 10.35 1.27
N PHE A 139 2.11 9.07 1.16
CA PHE A 139 2.74 8.54 -0.04
C PHE A 139 1.86 8.71 -1.29
N PHE A 140 0.56 8.45 -1.18
CA PHE A 140 -0.37 8.46 -2.31
C PHE A 140 -0.77 9.87 -2.78
N ILE A 141 -0.38 10.92 -2.06
CA ILE A 141 -0.57 12.30 -2.53
C ILE A 141 0.32 12.55 -3.77
N LYS A 142 1.64 12.37 -3.65
CA LYS A 142 2.58 12.45 -4.79
C LYS A 142 2.56 11.20 -5.65
N ASN A 143 2.34 10.05 -5.01
CA ASN A 143 2.21 8.75 -5.66
C ASN A 143 3.41 8.41 -6.57
N THR A 144 4.61 8.70 -6.11
CA THR A 144 5.88 8.47 -6.82
C THR A 144 6.80 7.60 -5.98
N CYS A 145 7.68 6.82 -6.63
CA CYS A 145 8.65 6.00 -5.92
C CYS A 145 9.38 6.81 -4.85
N SER A 146 9.35 6.36 -3.61
CA SER A 146 9.85 7.12 -2.47
C SER A 146 10.54 6.22 -1.43
N TYR A 147 11.68 6.70 -0.94
CA TYR A 147 12.31 6.16 0.26
C TYR A 147 11.59 6.71 1.48
N ALA A 148 11.15 5.82 2.35
CA ALA A 148 10.39 6.14 3.55
C ALA A 148 11.18 5.82 4.82
N LYS A 149 11.12 6.70 5.80
CA LYS A 149 11.68 6.58 7.14
C LYS A 149 10.64 6.89 8.22
N GLY A 150 11.09 6.87 9.49
CA GLY A 150 10.23 7.06 10.64
C GLY A 150 9.25 5.90 10.77
N ILE A 151 7.98 6.16 10.92
CA ILE A 151 6.92 5.12 10.91
C ILE A 151 6.43 4.81 9.48
N GLY A 152 7.12 5.31 8.43
CA GLY A 152 6.71 5.30 7.03
C GLY A 152 6.25 6.66 6.52
N ASP A 153 6.30 7.69 7.37
CA ASP A 153 5.74 9.03 7.19
C ASP A 153 6.73 10.06 6.63
N ARG A 154 8.04 9.79 6.69
CA ARG A 154 9.09 10.68 6.17
C ARG A 154 9.51 10.23 4.80
N LEU A 155 8.94 10.84 3.78
CA LEU A 155 9.07 10.45 2.39
C LEU A 155 10.11 11.30 1.65
N GLN A 156 11.00 10.63 0.93
CA GLN A 156 11.97 11.23 0.03
C GLN A 156 11.78 10.59 -1.35
N PRO A 157 11.31 11.32 -2.37
CA PRO A 157 11.26 10.80 -3.74
C PRO A 157 12.65 10.32 -4.19
N ILE A 158 12.67 9.20 -4.90
CA ILE A 158 13.89 8.62 -5.46
C ILE A 158 13.67 8.25 -6.93
N ASP A 159 14.75 8.34 -7.70
CA ASP A 159 14.75 7.92 -9.09
C ASP A 159 15.00 6.41 -9.17
N LEU A 160 13.90 5.64 -9.16
CA LEU A 160 13.90 4.21 -9.42
C LEU A 160 12.78 3.91 -10.42
N SER A 161 13.14 3.34 -11.55
CA SER A 161 12.19 2.86 -12.54
C SER A 161 12.28 1.35 -12.69
N LEU A 162 11.15 0.67 -12.52
CA LEU A 162 10.97 -0.74 -12.84
C LEU A 162 10.18 -0.91 -14.14
N LYS A 163 10.15 0.13 -14.97
CA LYS A 163 9.46 0.10 -16.27
C LYS A 163 9.98 -1.04 -17.13
N GLY A 164 9.03 -1.81 -17.66
CA GLY A 164 9.33 -2.96 -18.53
C GLY A 164 9.47 -4.30 -17.79
N TYR A 165 9.66 -4.29 -16.46
CA TYR A 165 9.53 -5.51 -15.66
C TYR A 165 8.07 -5.88 -15.46
N ASN A 166 7.82 -7.15 -15.17
CA ASN A 166 6.51 -7.67 -14.80
C ASN A 166 6.47 -7.96 -13.30
N ILE A 167 5.33 -7.72 -12.69
CA ILE A 167 5.09 -8.07 -11.29
C ILE A 167 3.99 -9.12 -11.19
N THR A 168 4.22 -10.13 -10.35
CA THR A 168 3.19 -11.08 -9.90
C THR A 168 3.03 -10.92 -8.41
N LEU A 169 1.81 -10.61 -7.97
CA LEU A 169 1.44 -10.54 -6.55
C LEU A 169 0.59 -11.74 -6.20
N VAL A 170 0.87 -12.33 -5.06
CA VAL A 170 0.18 -13.52 -4.54
C VAL A 170 -0.35 -13.19 -3.15
N LYS A 171 -1.68 -13.15 -3.00
CA LYS A 171 -2.37 -12.95 -1.72
C LYS A 171 -2.94 -14.27 -1.23
N PRO A 172 -2.29 -14.93 -0.27
CA PRO A 172 -2.84 -16.11 0.37
C PRO A 172 -4.08 -15.78 1.22
N SER A 173 -4.84 -16.79 1.60
CA SER A 173 -6.02 -16.64 2.47
C SER A 173 -5.66 -16.15 3.88
N VAL A 174 -4.41 -16.36 4.34
CA VAL A 174 -3.97 -15.92 5.67
C VAL A 174 -4.00 -14.40 5.80
N ALA A 175 -4.61 -13.93 6.88
CA ALA A 175 -4.59 -12.54 7.31
C ALA A 175 -3.60 -12.38 8.46
N ILE A 176 -2.75 -11.37 8.37
CA ILE A 176 -1.74 -11.05 9.40
C ILE A 176 -2.08 -9.69 9.99
N PRO A 177 -2.54 -9.63 11.25
CA PRO A 177 -2.70 -8.35 11.93
C PRO A 177 -1.34 -7.63 12.03
N THR A 178 -1.30 -6.35 11.74
CA THR A 178 -0.06 -5.54 11.81
C THR A 178 0.61 -5.68 13.17
N ARG A 179 -0.18 -5.75 14.25
CA ARG A 179 0.33 -5.98 15.61
C ARG A 179 1.09 -7.31 15.74
N GLU A 180 0.65 -8.36 15.07
CA GLU A 180 1.33 -9.66 15.05
C GLU A 180 2.68 -9.56 14.35
N ALA A 181 2.74 -8.87 13.20
CA ALA A 181 3.96 -8.66 12.45
C ALA A 181 5.04 -7.94 13.29
N TYR A 182 4.66 -6.91 14.03
CA TYR A 182 5.59 -6.20 14.92
C TYR A 182 5.92 -6.95 16.22
N SER A 183 5.13 -7.95 16.60
CA SER A 183 5.34 -8.72 17.85
C SER A 183 6.63 -9.53 17.79
N GLY A 184 7.54 -9.28 18.73
CA GLY A 184 8.82 -9.99 18.82
C GLY A 184 9.86 -9.63 17.78
N ILE A 185 9.68 -8.52 17.06
CA ILE A 185 10.73 -7.93 16.23
C ILE A 185 11.83 -7.37 17.14
N THR A 186 13.08 -7.71 16.84
CA THR A 186 14.25 -7.08 17.41
C THR A 186 14.80 -6.08 16.38
N PRO A 187 14.64 -4.77 16.61
CA PRO A 187 15.15 -3.76 15.70
C PRO A 187 16.66 -3.88 15.51
N GLN A 188 17.12 -3.75 14.28
CA GLN A 188 18.54 -3.80 13.94
C GLN A 188 18.84 -2.85 12.78
N LEU A 189 19.90 -2.07 12.91
CA LEU A 189 20.39 -1.28 11.79
C LEU A 189 20.94 -2.22 10.70
N PRO A 190 20.53 -2.02 9.44
CA PRO A 190 21.02 -2.84 8.35
C PRO A 190 22.52 -2.59 8.11
N SER A 191 23.26 -3.62 7.74
CA SER A 191 24.69 -3.51 7.41
C SER A 191 24.94 -2.68 6.13
N ARG A 192 23.97 -2.64 5.23
CA ARG A 192 23.97 -1.84 4.00
C ARG A 192 22.66 -1.09 3.87
N ARG A 193 22.75 0.18 3.46
CA ARG A 193 21.55 1.01 3.31
C ARG A 193 20.72 0.55 2.13
N ILE A 194 19.41 0.51 2.29
CA ILE A 194 18.49 0.14 1.22
C ILE A 194 18.63 1.05 -0.02
N LEU A 195 18.95 2.34 0.19
CA LEU A 195 19.18 3.30 -0.88
C LEU A 195 20.40 2.97 -1.77
N ASP A 196 21.40 2.31 -1.22
CA ASP A 196 22.60 1.92 -1.97
C ASP A 196 22.34 0.63 -2.75
N LEU A 197 21.52 -0.25 -2.20
CA LEU A 197 21.13 -1.52 -2.81
C LEU A 197 20.14 -1.34 -3.95
N ILE A 198 19.15 -0.45 -3.78
CA ILE A 198 18.07 -0.24 -4.74
C ILE A 198 18.58 0.37 -6.08
N ARG A 199 19.75 1.01 -6.06
CA ARG A 199 20.42 1.56 -7.25
C ARG A 199 21.13 0.49 -8.09
N GLN A 200 21.31 -0.69 -7.51
CA GLN A 200 21.91 -1.82 -8.24
C GLN A 200 20.86 -2.51 -9.11
N PRO A 201 21.27 -3.26 -10.16
CA PRO A 201 20.34 -4.04 -10.98
C PRO A 201 19.45 -4.96 -10.15
N VAL A 202 18.19 -5.13 -10.57
CA VAL A 202 17.18 -5.93 -9.83
C VAL A 202 17.66 -7.36 -9.58
N GLU A 203 18.44 -7.92 -10.49
CA GLU A 203 19.04 -9.26 -10.40
C GLU A 203 19.95 -9.44 -9.18
N THR A 204 20.47 -8.34 -8.63
CA THR A 204 21.37 -8.37 -7.47
C THR A 204 20.62 -8.23 -6.13
N TRP A 205 19.32 -7.95 -6.14
CA TRP A 205 18.56 -7.67 -4.92
C TRP A 205 18.27 -8.90 -4.09
N LYS A 206 18.22 -10.08 -4.72
CA LYS A 206 17.98 -11.36 -4.03
C LYS A 206 18.99 -11.55 -2.90
N GLY A 207 18.50 -11.74 -1.67
CA GLY A 207 19.31 -11.93 -0.47
C GLY A 207 19.97 -10.67 0.10
N GLN A 208 19.97 -9.54 -0.62
CA GLN A 208 20.53 -8.27 -0.16
C GLN A 208 19.44 -7.29 0.35
N ILE A 209 18.31 -7.22 -0.36
CA ILE A 209 17.16 -6.43 0.06
C ILE A 209 16.16 -7.39 0.69
N THR A 210 15.87 -7.19 1.98
CA THR A 210 15.03 -8.09 2.78
C THR A 210 13.89 -7.32 3.45
N ASN A 211 12.85 -8.04 3.85
CA ASN A 211 11.81 -7.53 4.72
C ASN A 211 11.95 -8.19 6.10
N ASP A 212 12.20 -7.41 7.14
CA ASP A 212 12.46 -7.94 8.49
C ASP A 212 11.29 -8.72 9.09
N PHE A 213 10.07 -8.44 8.66
CA PHE A 213 8.91 -9.21 9.09
C PHE A 213 8.95 -10.67 8.60
N GLU A 214 9.59 -10.95 7.46
CA GLU A 214 9.66 -12.29 6.89
C GLU A 214 10.32 -13.30 7.84
N LYS A 215 11.39 -12.88 8.56
CA LYS A 215 12.14 -13.76 9.46
C LYS A 215 11.23 -14.49 10.47
N ARG A 216 10.28 -13.79 11.05
CA ARG A 216 9.36 -14.33 12.03
C ARG A 216 8.09 -14.90 11.38
N LEU A 217 7.49 -14.14 10.47
CA LEU A 217 6.22 -14.52 9.87
C LEU A 217 6.32 -15.81 9.06
N PHE A 218 7.47 -16.09 8.45
CA PHE A 218 7.68 -17.35 7.73
C PHE A 218 7.79 -18.57 8.65
N ILE A 219 8.17 -18.36 9.92
CA ILE A 219 8.13 -19.43 10.94
C ILE A 219 6.69 -19.67 11.40
N LEU A 220 5.92 -18.59 11.62
CA LEU A 220 4.53 -18.67 12.07
C LEU A 220 3.57 -19.14 10.96
N HIS A 221 3.88 -18.76 9.74
CA HIS A 221 3.08 -19.01 8.54
C HIS A 221 3.97 -19.58 7.41
N PRO A 222 4.39 -20.86 7.47
CA PRO A 222 5.33 -21.47 6.52
C PRO A 222 4.89 -21.37 5.05
N GLN A 223 3.59 -21.30 4.79
CA GLN A 223 3.04 -21.11 3.45
C GLN A 223 3.53 -19.81 2.78
N LEU A 224 3.85 -18.77 3.55
CA LEU A 224 4.41 -17.51 3.00
C LEU A 224 5.82 -17.75 2.45
N ALA A 225 6.64 -18.50 3.18
CA ALA A 225 7.98 -18.87 2.71
C ALA A 225 7.91 -19.72 1.44
N ALA A 226 6.96 -20.67 1.38
CA ALA A 226 6.74 -21.51 0.22
C ALA A 226 6.34 -20.68 -1.00
N ILE A 227 5.40 -19.72 -0.86
CA ILE A 227 5.01 -18.81 -1.94
C ILE A 227 6.22 -18.01 -2.44
N LYS A 228 7.03 -17.46 -1.55
CA LYS A 228 8.24 -16.72 -1.94
C LYS A 228 9.22 -17.60 -2.72
N GLN A 229 9.45 -18.82 -2.26
CA GLN A 229 10.32 -19.77 -2.97
C GLN A 229 9.74 -20.12 -4.34
N THR A 230 8.45 -20.41 -4.43
CA THR A 230 7.78 -20.69 -5.71
C THR A 230 7.91 -19.53 -6.70
N LEU A 231 7.78 -18.27 -6.25
CA LEU A 231 8.03 -17.10 -7.11
C LEU A 231 9.46 -17.12 -7.69
N TYR A 232 10.47 -17.47 -6.87
CA TYR A 232 11.84 -17.63 -7.38
C TYR A 232 11.98 -18.80 -8.34
N ASP A 233 11.34 -19.94 -8.07
CA ASP A 233 11.38 -21.12 -8.93
C ASP A 233 10.71 -20.87 -10.29
N MET A 234 9.75 -19.93 -10.32
CA MET A 234 9.13 -19.42 -11.54
C MET A 234 9.99 -18.38 -12.28
N GLY A 235 11.19 -18.06 -11.79
CA GLY A 235 12.14 -17.14 -12.43
C GLY A 235 12.06 -15.69 -11.97
N ALA A 236 11.48 -15.40 -10.79
CA ALA A 236 11.55 -14.05 -10.24
C ALA A 236 13.01 -13.63 -9.99
N LEU A 237 13.37 -12.44 -10.46
CA LEU A 237 14.67 -11.84 -10.19
C LEU A 237 14.76 -11.41 -8.72
N TYR A 238 13.64 -10.93 -8.19
CA TYR A 238 13.47 -10.55 -6.79
C TYR A 238 12.06 -10.90 -6.32
N ALA A 239 11.95 -11.44 -5.10
CA ALA A 239 10.67 -11.70 -4.45
C ALA A 239 10.72 -11.29 -2.99
N SER A 240 9.65 -10.70 -2.50
CA SER A 240 9.53 -10.25 -1.11
C SER A 240 8.06 -10.13 -0.67
N MET A 241 7.86 -10.07 0.64
CA MET A 241 6.57 -9.70 1.20
C MET A 241 6.42 -8.19 1.19
N SER A 242 5.23 -7.68 0.88
CA SER A 242 4.92 -6.25 0.94
C SER A 242 4.47 -5.84 2.35
N GLY A 243 5.13 -4.85 2.93
CA GLY A 243 4.80 -4.35 4.26
C GLY A 243 4.79 -5.45 5.33
N SER A 244 3.78 -5.45 6.18
CA SER A 244 3.54 -6.49 7.20
C SER A 244 2.85 -7.75 6.65
N GLY A 245 2.66 -7.84 5.35
CA GLY A 245 2.02 -8.97 4.67
C GLY A 245 0.49 -8.82 4.61
N SER A 246 -0.19 -9.85 4.14
CA SER A 246 0.35 -11.16 3.75
C SER A 246 0.71 -11.31 2.26
N VAL A 247 0.60 -10.25 1.44
CA VAL A 247 0.96 -10.34 0.02
C VAL A 247 2.45 -10.53 -0.15
N LEU A 248 2.80 -11.52 -0.97
CA LEU A 248 4.13 -11.68 -1.53
C LEU A 248 4.12 -11.27 -3.01
N TYR A 249 5.23 -10.73 -3.48
CA TYR A 249 5.36 -10.37 -4.89
C TYR A 249 6.68 -10.83 -5.46
N GLY A 250 6.70 -11.08 -6.76
CA GLY A 250 7.89 -11.35 -7.55
C GLY A 250 8.02 -10.34 -8.69
N ILE A 251 9.25 -9.87 -8.95
CA ILE A 251 9.61 -9.04 -10.09
C ILE A 251 10.28 -9.93 -11.12
N PHE A 252 9.78 -9.88 -12.36
CA PHE A 252 10.19 -10.74 -13.46
C PHE A 252 10.60 -9.90 -14.66
N LYS A 253 11.54 -10.43 -15.47
CA LYS A 253 11.85 -9.85 -16.76
C LYS A 253 10.72 -10.09 -17.76
N GLU A 254 10.20 -11.31 -17.76
CA GLU A 254 9.07 -11.72 -18.57
C GLU A 254 7.92 -12.17 -17.68
N LYS A 255 6.68 -11.97 -18.12
CA LYS A 255 5.50 -12.39 -17.35
C LYS A 255 5.50 -13.90 -17.20
N PRO A 256 5.51 -14.46 -15.97
CA PRO A 256 5.43 -15.89 -15.77
C PRO A 256 4.07 -16.42 -16.21
N GLU A 257 4.09 -17.53 -16.93
CA GLU A 257 2.88 -18.24 -17.34
C GLU A 257 2.27 -19.03 -16.18
N CYS A 258 0.99 -19.29 -16.26
CA CYS A 258 0.26 -20.18 -15.34
C CYS A 258 0.33 -19.83 -13.85
N ALA A 259 0.67 -18.59 -13.45
CA ALA A 259 0.76 -18.21 -12.05
C ALA A 259 -0.53 -18.50 -11.26
N GLU A 260 -1.71 -18.28 -11.86
CA GLU A 260 -3.00 -18.58 -11.24
C GLU A 260 -3.20 -20.07 -10.95
N ARG A 261 -2.63 -20.95 -11.76
CA ARG A 261 -2.68 -22.41 -11.53
C ARG A 261 -1.68 -22.85 -10.47
N VAL A 262 -0.50 -22.22 -10.43
CA VAL A 262 0.54 -22.52 -9.44
C VAL A 262 0.09 -22.08 -8.03
N PHE A 263 -0.66 -21.00 -7.93
CA PHE A 263 -1.18 -20.43 -6.68
C PHE A 263 -2.72 -20.52 -6.60
N GLU A 264 -3.28 -21.71 -6.90
CA GLU A 264 -4.74 -21.93 -7.01
C GLU A 264 -5.54 -21.53 -5.76
N ASP A 265 -4.95 -21.62 -4.57
CA ASP A 265 -5.57 -21.22 -3.28
C ASP A 265 -5.35 -19.74 -2.92
N CYS A 266 -4.79 -18.95 -3.85
CA CYS A 266 -4.44 -17.56 -3.63
C CYS A 266 -5.12 -16.65 -4.65
N GLN A 267 -5.30 -15.37 -4.28
CA GLN A 267 -5.59 -14.35 -5.28
C GLN A 267 -4.28 -13.94 -5.96
N VAL A 268 -4.25 -13.98 -7.28
CA VAL A 268 -3.06 -13.64 -8.08
C VAL A 268 -3.35 -12.42 -8.95
N PHE A 269 -2.42 -11.47 -8.95
CA PHE A 269 -2.47 -10.29 -9.82
C PHE A 269 -1.17 -10.19 -10.60
N GLN A 270 -1.29 -9.92 -11.88
CA GLN A 270 -0.12 -9.76 -12.76
C GLN A 270 -0.28 -8.55 -13.66
N HIS A 271 0.75 -7.71 -13.72
CA HIS A 271 0.80 -6.60 -14.68
C HIS A 271 2.24 -6.19 -14.97
N GLN A 272 2.43 -5.44 -16.04
CA GLN A 272 3.70 -4.82 -16.37
C GLN A 272 3.86 -3.52 -15.57
N LEU A 273 5.04 -3.31 -14.99
CA LEU A 273 5.38 -2.07 -14.31
C LEU A 273 5.69 -0.97 -15.35
N GLY A 274 5.12 0.21 -15.12
CA GLY A 274 5.24 1.38 -15.99
C GLY A 274 6.14 2.49 -15.45
#